data_6151a4fe9ecac82a499d3523254a937d
#
_entry.id   6151a4fe9ecac82a499d3523254a937d
#
_cell.length_a   1.000
_cell.length_b   1.000
_cell.length_c   1.000
_cell.angle_alpha   90.00
_cell.angle_beta   90.00
_cell.angle_gamma   90.00
#
_symmetry.space_group_name_H-M   'P 1'
#
loop_
_entity.id
_entity.type
_entity.pdbx_description
1 polymer ?
#
loop_
_entity_poly.entity_id
_entity_poly.type
_entity_poly.pdbx_seq_one_letter_code
_entity_poly.pdbx_strand_id
1 'polypeptide(L)'
;DMGALKAAEKMSIAMKDKSFAKKCRTLFEKGSEWMDENLFNGEYYEHKITDPKTFEFLDMNDPDVKIPGFQLGQGCLVDQLVGQYMAHLCGLGYLGDKKNIQTTMKSIMKYNFVEDFSRHFNNMRSYVMGDEAGLLMASWPKGRLEVPFPYFSEVMTGFEYCAAVGMLYEGMEEDALTCINAIRRRHDGAKRNPFSESECGHHY
;
A
#
# COMPACT_ATOMS: atom_id res chain seq x y z
N ASP A 1 3.83 4.26 11.84
CA ASP A 1 4.62 4.83 12.96
C ASP A 1 5.34 6.13 12.58
N MET A 2 6.01 6.23 11.42
CA MET A 2 6.81 7.42 11.02
C MET A 2 6.00 8.71 11.00
N GLY A 3 4.81 8.71 10.39
CA GLY A 3 3.93 9.89 10.38
C GLY A 3 3.49 10.32 11.77
N ALA A 4 3.19 9.36 12.65
CA ALA A 4 2.83 9.65 14.04
C ALA A 4 3.98 10.31 14.82
N LEU A 5 5.21 9.87 14.60
CA LEU A 5 6.39 10.48 15.24
C LEU A 5 6.61 11.92 14.78
N LYS A 6 6.47 12.21 13.49
CA LYS A 6 6.54 13.60 12.96
C LYS A 6 5.41 14.47 13.50
N ALA A 7 4.19 13.95 13.55
CA ALA A 7 3.06 14.67 14.12
C ALA A 7 3.28 14.96 15.61
N ALA A 8 3.69 13.95 16.39
CA ALA A 8 3.98 14.10 17.81
C ALA A 8 5.11 15.11 18.06
N GLU A 9 6.16 15.13 17.24
CA GLU A 9 7.20 16.16 17.31
C GLU A 9 6.62 17.55 17.17
N LYS A 10 5.82 17.82 16.10
CA LYS A 10 5.21 19.14 15.88
C LYS A 10 4.26 19.54 17.01
N MET A 11 3.43 18.61 17.49
CA MET A 11 2.53 18.85 18.62
C MET A 11 3.32 19.19 19.90
N SER A 12 4.39 18.46 20.18
CA SER A 12 5.25 18.68 21.35
C SER A 12 5.94 20.04 21.31
N ILE A 13 6.37 20.48 20.13
CA ILE A 13 6.93 21.83 19.93
C ILE A 13 5.86 22.88 20.26
N ALA A 14 4.64 22.73 19.77
CA ALA A 14 3.53 23.65 20.07
C ALA A 14 3.20 23.69 21.58
N MET A 15 3.28 22.54 22.25
CA MET A 15 3.09 22.41 23.70
C MET A 15 4.33 22.79 24.53
N LYS A 16 5.41 23.23 23.89
CA LYS A 16 6.70 23.59 24.51
C LYS A 16 7.42 22.42 25.23
N ASP A 17 7.05 21.19 24.93
CA ASP A 17 7.77 19.98 25.43
C ASP A 17 8.93 19.64 24.50
N LYS A 18 10.05 20.33 24.70
CA LYS A 18 11.26 20.14 23.89
C LYS A 18 11.88 18.75 24.06
N SER A 19 11.72 18.14 25.24
CA SER A 19 12.28 16.81 25.54
C SER A 19 11.60 15.74 24.72
N PHE A 20 10.27 15.71 24.72
CA PHE A 20 9.49 14.75 23.96
C PHE A 20 9.61 15.00 22.44
N ALA A 21 9.64 16.26 22.00
CA ALA A 21 9.90 16.60 20.61
C ALA A 21 11.24 16.02 20.11
N LYS A 22 12.32 16.17 20.89
CA LYS A 22 13.63 15.59 20.55
C LYS A 22 13.58 14.06 20.48
N LYS A 23 12.88 13.41 21.41
CA LYS A 23 12.70 11.94 21.39
C LYS A 23 11.98 11.48 20.14
N CYS A 24 10.88 12.14 19.76
CA CYS A 24 10.11 11.81 18.58
C CYS A 24 10.96 11.98 17.29
N ARG A 25 11.70 13.09 17.19
CA ARG A 25 12.62 13.32 16.07
C ARG A 25 13.67 12.22 15.95
N THR A 26 14.37 11.89 17.03
CA THR A 26 15.42 10.87 17.00
C THR A 26 14.87 9.49 16.60
N LEU A 27 13.68 9.13 17.09
CA LEU A 27 13.03 7.86 16.69
C LEU A 27 12.59 7.88 15.22
N PHE A 28 12.07 9.01 14.75
CA PHE A 28 11.71 9.20 13.35
C PHE A 28 12.92 9.04 12.42
N GLU A 29 14.01 9.77 12.69
CA GLU A 29 15.23 9.74 11.85
C GLU A 29 15.79 8.32 11.74
N LYS A 30 15.93 7.62 12.87
CA LYS A 30 16.40 6.22 12.89
C LYS A 30 15.46 5.26 12.15
N GLY A 31 14.15 5.43 12.31
CA GLY A 31 13.16 4.55 11.68
C GLY A 31 13.05 4.80 10.17
N SER A 32 13.14 6.05 9.74
CA SER A 32 13.13 6.44 8.32
C SER A 32 14.36 5.88 7.60
N GLU A 33 15.56 6.10 8.15
CA GLU A 33 16.81 5.57 7.62
C GLU A 33 16.78 4.04 7.55
N TRP A 34 16.38 3.38 8.62
CA TRP A 34 16.27 1.93 8.66
C TRP A 34 15.29 1.38 7.60
N MET A 35 14.14 2.04 7.40
CA MET A 35 13.15 1.66 6.41
C MET A 35 13.73 1.74 4.99
N ASP A 36 14.39 2.83 4.66
CA ASP A 36 14.99 3.02 3.34
C ASP A 36 16.14 2.02 3.08
N GLU A 37 16.98 1.76 4.07
CA GLU A 37 18.10 0.81 3.94
C GLU A 37 17.68 -0.67 3.92
N ASN A 38 16.62 -1.03 4.62
CA ASN A 38 16.28 -2.43 4.87
C ASN A 38 15.04 -2.93 4.14
N LEU A 39 14.13 -2.05 3.73
CA LEU A 39 12.88 -2.43 3.07
C LEU A 39 12.80 -2.01 1.62
N PHE A 40 13.53 -0.96 1.19
CA PHE A 40 13.55 -0.53 -0.20
C PHE A 40 14.45 -1.46 -1.02
N ASN A 41 13.86 -2.12 -2.04
CA ASN A 41 14.57 -3.10 -2.86
C ASN A 41 15.14 -2.54 -4.18
N GLY A 42 15.13 -1.21 -4.33
CA GLY A 42 15.57 -0.50 -5.53
C GLY A 42 14.41 -0.08 -6.46
N GLU A 43 13.22 -0.61 -6.24
CA GLU A 43 12.02 -0.28 -7.02
C GLU A 43 10.82 0.09 -6.13
N TYR A 44 10.62 -0.62 -5.01
CA TYR A 44 9.52 -0.40 -4.06
C TYR A 44 9.90 -0.93 -2.68
N TYR A 45 9.09 -0.63 -1.67
CA TYR A 45 9.28 -1.18 -0.32
C TYR A 45 8.65 -2.56 -0.24
N GLU A 46 9.39 -3.51 0.31
CA GLU A 46 8.95 -4.89 0.55
C GLU A 46 8.80 -5.16 2.04
N HIS A 47 8.10 -6.22 2.39
CA HIS A 47 7.96 -6.67 3.76
C HIS A 47 8.95 -7.78 4.08
N LYS A 48 9.63 -7.68 5.22
CA LYS A 48 10.43 -8.80 5.71
C LYS A 48 9.52 -9.92 6.17
N ILE A 49 9.81 -11.12 5.68
CA ILE A 49 9.10 -12.32 6.11
C ILE A 49 9.49 -12.62 7.55
N THR A 50 8.49 -12.87 8.38
CA THR A 50 8.68 -13.35 9.75
C THR A 50 8.46 -14.85 9.80
N ASP A 51 9.37 -15.59 10.40
CA ASP A 51 9.21 -17.04 10.60
C ASP A 51 8.09 -17.27 11.65
N PRO A 52 6.98 -17.95 11.29
CA PRO A 52 5.91 -18.25 12.23
C PRO A 52 6.35 -19.03 13.47
N LYS A 53 7.48 -19.72 13.46
CA LYS A 53 8.04 -20.37 14.66
C LYS A 53 8.27 -19.41 15.83
N THR A 54 8.29 -18.11 15.57
CA THR A 54 8.37 -17.08 16.60
C THR A 54 7.02 -16.76 17.24
N PHE A 55 5.93 -17.28 16.72
CA PHE A 55 4.56 -17.03 17.21
C PHE A 55 4.09 -18.19 18.08
N GLU A 56 4.06 -18.01 19.39
CA GLU A 56 3.65 -19.01 20.40
C GLU A 56 2.21 -19.53 20.21
N PHE A 57 1.35 -18.76 19.49
CA PHE A 57 -0.05 -19.11 19.27
C PHE A 57 -0.28 -19.99 18.03
N LEU A 58 0.77 -20.30 17.24
CA LEU A 58 0.64 -21.17 16.08
C LEU A 58 1.07 -22.59 16.45
N ASP A 59 0.20 -23.56 16.19
CA ASP A 59 0.58 -24.97 16.23
C ASP A 59 1.39 -25.32 14.97
N MET A 60 2.69 -25.42 15.14
CA MET A 60 3.62 -25.74 14.05
C MET A 60 3.52 -27.19 13.56
N ASN A 61 2.77 -28.04 14.26
CA ASN A 61 2.49 -29.42 13.84
C ASN A 61 1.22 -29.51 12.99
N ASP A 62 0.42 -28.46 12.92
CA ASP A 62 -0.75 -28.40 12.06
C ASP A 62 -0.30 -28.42 10.58
N PRO A 63 -0.73 -29.42 9.77
CA PRO A 63 -0.33 -29.54 8.36
C PRO A 63 -0.81 -28.36 7.49
N ASP A 64 -1.81 -27.61 7.95
CA ASP A 64 -2.32 -26.43 7.25
C ASP A 64 -1.48 -25.16 7.52
N VAL A 65 -0.61 -25.18 8.52
CA VAL A 65 0.34 -24.10 8.78
C VAL A 65 1.44 -24.13 7.73
N LYS A 66 1.37 -23.23 6.75
CA LYS A 66 2.38 -23.05 5.71
C LYS A 66 3.36 -21.92 6.08
N ILE A 67 4.65 -22.21 5.97
CA ILE A 67 5.72 -21.28 6.33
C ILE A 67 6.56 -20.93 5.10
N PRO A 68 6.77 -19.64 4.80
CA PRO A 68 6.07 -18.46 5.33
C PRO A 68 4.69 -18.32 4.67
N GLY A 69 3.63 -18.31 5.49
CA GLY A 69 2.24 -18.24 5.01
C GLY A 69 1.59 -16.87 5.25
N PHE A 70 0.64 -16.50 4.40
CA PHE A 70 -0.20 -15.31 4.54
C PHE A 70 0.56 -13.98 4.65
N GLN A 71 1.79 -13.91 4.16
CA GLN A 71 2.64 -12.73 4.19
C GLN A 71 2.79 -12.14 2.78
N LEU A 72 3.23 -10.89 2.71
CA LEU A 72 3.48 -10.19 1.45
C LEU A 72 4.88 -10.49 0.90
N GLY A 73 5.89 -10.48 1.77
CA GLY A 73 7.29 -10.66 1.37
C GLY A 73 7.72 -9.62 0.33
N GLN A 74 8.23 -10.07 -0.80
CA GLN A 74 8.72 -9.23 -1.90
C GLN A 74 7.59 -8.71 -2.83
N GLY A 75 6.34 -8.68 -2.36
CA GLY A 75 5.23 -8.15 -3.12
C GLY A 75 5.24 -6.61 -3.20
N CYS A 76 4.88 -6.08 -4.36
CA CYS A 76 4.57 -4.66 -4.53
C CYS A 76 3.12 -4.44 -4.10
N LEU A 77 2.93 -3.82 -2.94
CA LEU A 77 1.61 -3.55 -2.37
C LEU A 77 1.09 -2.19 -2.83
N VAL A 78 -0.18 -2.10 -3.21
CA VAL A 78 -0.77 -0.85 -3.72
C VAL A 78 -0.82 0.26 -2.67
N ASP A 79 -1.07 -0.09 -1.42
CA ASP A 79 -1.26 0.85 -0.31
C ASP A 79 -0.02 1.05 0.56
N GLN A 80 1.15 0.56 0.13
CA GLN A 80 2.39 0.64 0.91
C GLN A 80 2.78 2.07 1.31
N LEU A 81 2.34 3.08 0.59
CA LEU A 81 2.62 4.49 0.83
C LEU A 81 1.42 5.32 1.35
N VAL A 82 0.38 4.65 1.88
CA VAL A 82 -0.76 5.35 2.52
C VAL A 82 -0.30 6.32 3.61
N GLY A 83 0.65 5.92 4.45
CA GLY A 83 1.21 6.80 5.48
C GLY A 83 1.93 8.02 4.91
N GLN A 84 2.54 7.90 3.73
CA GLN A 84 3.25 8.98 3.07
C GLN A 84 2.28 10.06 2.54
N TYR A 85 1.21 9.66 1.83
CA TYR A 85 0.26 10.67 1.35
C TYR A 85 -0.48 11.36 2.50
N MET A 86 -0.80 10.65 3.57
CA MET A 86 -1.36 11.23 4.78
C MET A 86 -0.41 12.25 5.42
N ALA A 87 0.89 11.98 5.41
CA ALA A 87 1.90 12.91 5.89
C ALA A 87 1.95 14.19 5.04
N HIS A 88 1.82 14.08 3.72
CA HIS A 88 1.70 15.24 2.83
C HIS A 88 0.46 16.06 3.13
N LEU A 89 -0.71 15.43 3.25
CA LEU A 89 -1.97 16.09 3.65
C LEU A 89 -1.84 16.89 4.95
N CYS A 90 -1.13 16.34 5.93
CA CYS A 90 -0.90 16.98 7.23
C CYS A 90 0.28 17.96 7.24
N GLY A 91 0.91 18.24 6.10
CA GLY A 91 2.07 19.13 6.00
C GLY A 91 3.28 18.62 6.80
N LEU A 92 3.42 17.31 6.95
CA LEU A 92 4.54 16.67 7.64
C LEU A 92 5.75 16.41 6.72
N GLY A 93 5.53 16.45 5.39
CA GLY A 93 6.56 16.16 4.39
C GLY A 93 6.88 14.67 4.26
N TYR A 94 8.06 14.37 3.73
CA TYR A 94 8.48 13.00 3.47
C TYR A 94 8.75 12.19 4.75
N LEU A 95 8.35 10.93 4.74
CA LEU A 95 8.59 9.97 5.82
C LEU A 95 9.79 9.05 5.55
N GLY A 96 10.23 8.96 4.30
CA GLY A 96 11.42 8.27 3.82
C GLY A 96 12.13 9.10 2.76
N ASP A 97 13.11 8.52 2.07
CA ASP A 97 13.80 9.19 0.97
C ASP A 97 12.84 9.52 -0.18
N LYS A 98 12.87 10.76 -0.63
CA LYS A 98 11.98 11.25 -1.69
C LYS A 98 12.09 10.43 -2.98
N LYS A 99 13.30 10.05 -3.38
CA LYS A 99 13.52 9.30 -4.62
C LYS A 99 12.96 7.88 -4.50
N ASN A 100 13.12 7.26 -3.33
CA ASN A 100 12.55 5.95 -3.05
C ASN A 100 11.02 5.99 -3.09
N ILE A 101 10.40 7.01 -2.48
CA ILE A 101 8.94 7.23 -2.53
C ILE A 101 8.47 7.38 -3.98
N GLN A 102 9.11 8.24 -4.77
CA GLN A 102 8.77 8.46 -6.17
C GLN A 102 8.96 7.20 -7.03
N THR A 103 10.03 6.46 -6.81
CA THR A 103 10.31 5.21 -7.51
C THR A 103 9.26 4.16 -7.16
N THR A 104 8.85 4.10 -5.89
CA THR A 104 7.80 3.19 -5.43
C THR A 104 6.44 3.51 -6.08
N MET A 105 6.06 4.78 -6.19
CA MET A 105 4.81 5.16 -6.88
C MET A 105 4.82 4.73 -8.36
N LYS A 106 5.95 4.89 -9.06
CA LYS A 106 6.12 4.39 -10.43
C LYS A 106 6.00 2.87 -10.51
N SER A 107 6.55 2.16 -9.53
CA SER A 107 6.49 0.70 -9.45
C SER A 107 5.08 0.20 -9.18
N ILE A 108 4.31 0.88 -8.33
CA ILE A 108 2.88 0.57 -8.12
C ILE A 108 2.12 0.66 -9.44
N MET A 109 2.29 1.74 -10.20
CA MET A 109 1.64 1.86 -11.50
C MET A 109 2.10 0.77 -12.48
N LYS A 110 3.41 0.53 -12.56
CA LYS A 110 4.02 -0.45 -13.47
C LYS A 110 3.57 -1.89 -13.20
N TYR A 111 3.46 -2.29 -11.93
CA TYR A 111 3.30 -3.69 -11.55
C TYR A 111 1.89 -4.06 -11.11
N ASN A 112 1.11 -3.08 -10.62
CA ASN A 112 -0.22 -3.35 -10.08
C ASN A 112 -1.35 -2.89 -11.00
N PHE A 113 -1.11 -1.94 -11.94
CA PHE A 113 -2.15 -1.51 -12.86
C PHE A 113 -2.41 -2.58 -13.93
N VAL A 114 -3.67 -2.99 -14.04
CA VAL A 114 -4.15 -3.96 -15.02
C VAL A 114 -5.22 -3.27 -15.86
N GLU A 115 -5.04 -3.25 -17.18
CA GLU A 115 -5.96 -2.59 -18.13
C GLU A 115 -7.21 -3.41 -18.42
N ASP A 116 -7.13 -4.74 -18.30
CA ASP A 116 -8.18 -5.69 -18.66
C ASP A 116 -8.15 -6.89 -17.72
N PHE A 117 -9.20 -7.07 -16.95
CA PHE A 117 -9.38 -8.16 -16.00
C PHE A 117 -10.06 -9.40 -16.59
N SER A 118 -10.36 -9.47 -17.89
CA SER A 118 -11.06 -10.60 -18.52
C SER A 118 -10.37 -11.95 -18.29
N ARG A 119 -9.05 -11.95 -18.10
CA ARG A 119 -8.23 -13.15 -17.89
C ARG A 119 -7.60 -13.22 -16.51
N HIS A 120 -7.99 -12.29 -15.63
CA HIS A 120 -7.43 -12.24 -14.27
C HIS A 120 -8.11 -13.30 -13.40
N PHE A 121 -7.29 -14.12 -12.74
CA PHE A 121 -7.77 -15.03 -11.71
C PHE A 121 -7.93 -14.30 -10.38
N ASN A 122 -9.13 -14.30 -9.84
CA ASN A 122 -9.41 -13.75 -8.53
C ASN A 122 -9.48 -14.86 -7.48
N ASN A 123 -8.66 -14.74 -6.45
CA ASN A 123 -8.55 -15.75 -5.41
C ASN A 123 -9.77 -15.75 -4.47
N MET A 124 -10.34 -14.59 -4.18
CA MET A 124 -11.43 -14.44 -3.21
C MET A 124 -12.62 -13.66 -3.78
N ARG A 125 -12.54 -12.33 -3.78
CA ARG A 125 -13.65 -11.45 -4.17
C ARG A 125 -13.30 -10.68 -5.43
N SER A 126 -14.30 -10.44 -6.28
CA SER A 126 -14.12 -9.72 -7.53
C SER A 126 -14.83 -8.37 -7.49
N TYR A 127 -14.06 -7.29 -7.43
CA TYR A 127 -14.57 -5.92 -7.50
C TYR A 127 -14.34 -5.25 -8.85
N VAL A 128 -13.54 -5.88 -9.68
CA VAL A 128 -13.25 -5.51 -11.08
C VAL A 128 -13.45 -6.75 -11.94
N MET A 129 -14.16 -6.62 -13.05
CA MET A 129 -14.54 -7.75 -13.89
C MET A 129 -14.45 -7.42 -15.38
N GLY A 130 -14.20 -8.46 -16.19
CA GLY A 130 -14.19 -8.33 -17.64
C GLY A 130 -13.15 -7.32 -18.14
N ASP A 131 -13.57 -6.43 -19.02
CA ASP A 131 -12.76 -5.40 -19.68
C ASP A 131 -12.46 -4.15 -18.80
N GLU A 132 -12.74 -4.23 -17.51
CA GLU A 132 -12.46 -3.13 -16.60
C GLU A 132 -10.97 -3.07 -16.24
N ALA A 133 -10.51 -1.87 -15.86
CA ALA A 133 -9.14 -1.62 -15.39
C ALA A 133 -9.11 -1.28 -13.90
N GLY A 134 -7.95 -1.49 -13.27
CA GLY A 134 -7.74 -1.15 -11.87
C GLY A 134 -6.36 -1.50 -11.35
N LEU A 135 -6.07 -1.08 -10.11
CA LEU A 135 -4.84 -1.41 -9.39
C LEU A 135 -5.04 -2.64 -8.50
N LEU A 136 -4.33 -3.71 -8.81
CA LEU A 136 -4.26 -4.91 -7.96
C LEU A 136 -3.74 -4.58 -6.58
N MET A 137 -4.27 -5.26 -5.58
CA MET A 137 -3.82 -5.12 -4.20
C MET A 137 -2.34 -5.44 -4.04
N ALA A 138 -1.85 -6.52 -4.65
CA ALA A 138 -0.43 -6.83 -4.67
C ALA A 138 -0.01 -7.59 -5.94
N SER A 139 1.23 -7.36 -6.37
CA SER A 139 1.89 -8.08 -7.45
C SER A 139 3.29 -8.54 -7.01
N TRP A 140 3.84 -9.57 -7.66
CA TRP A 140 5.17 -10.14 -7.31
C TRP A 140 6.09 -10.21 -8.53
N PRO A 141 6.65 -9.08 -8.97
CA PRO A 141 7.56 -9.08 -10.12
C PRO A 141 8.87 -9.83 -9.86
N LYS A 142 9.23 -10.06 -8.60
CA LYS A 142 10.49 -10.74 -8.19
C LYS A 142 10.29 -12.15 -7.65
N GLY A 143 9.05 -12.61 -7.52
CA GLY A 143 8.72 -13.95 -7.02
C GLY A 143 7.73 -13.93 -5.87
N ARG A 144 6.73 -14.81 -5.96
CA ARG A 144 5.62 -14.90 -5.00
C ARG A 144 5.86 -16.03 -4.02
N LEU A 145 5.43 -15.84 -2.78
CA LEU A 145 5.33 -16.91 -1.80
C LEU A 145 4.33 -17.98 -2.27
N GLU A 146 4.52 -19.21 -1.83
CA GLU A 146 3.59 -20.31 -2.14
C GLU A 146 2.18 -20.01 -1.63
N VAL A 147 2.08 -19.52 -0.40
CA VAL A 147 0.83 -19.08 0.23
C VAL A 147 0.93 -17.59 0.55
N PRO A 148 0.60 -16.71 -0.39
CA PRO A 148 0.65 -15.27 -0.18
C PRO A 148 -0.52 -14.79 0.67
N PHE A 149 -0.48 -13.53 1.06
CA PHE A 149 -1.58 -12.87 1.71
C PHE A 149 -2.86 -12.93 0.83
N PRO A 150 -4.04 -13.28 1.41
CA PRO A 150 -5.17 -13.81 0.65
C PRO A 150 -5.86 -12.79 -0.28
N TYR A 151 -5.78 -11.50 0.01
CA TYR A 151 -6.46 -10.45 -0.77
C TYR A 151 -5.65 -9.90 -1.95
N PHE A 152 -4.52 -10.53 -2.26
CA PHE A 152 -3.55 -10.03 -3.24
C PHE A 152 -4.13 -9.79 -4.65
N SER A 153 -5.11 -10.61 -5.06
CA SER A 153 -5.70 -10.57 -6.40
C SER A 153 -6.90 -9.63 -6.51
N GLU A 154 -7.26 -8.97 -5.44
CA GLU A 154 -8.38 -8.05 -5.43
C GLU A 154 -7.98 -6.65 -5.89
N VAL A 155 -8.96 -5.85 -6.25
CA VAL A 155 -8.87 -4.41 -6.45
C VAL A 155 -9.74 -3.75 -5.39
N MET A 156 -9.14 -2.90 -4.58
CA MET A 156 -9.85 -2.22 -3.49
C MET A 156 -9.88 -0.71 -3.76
N THR A 157 -11.06 -0.19 -4.03
CA THR A 157 -11.28 1.18 -4.51
C THR A 157 -10.64 2.25 -3.61
N GLY A 158 -10.72 2.12 -2.30
CA GLY A 158 -10.10 3.05 -1.37
C GLY A 158 -8.57 3.08 -1.50
N PHE A 159 -7.93 1.94 -1.67
CA PHE A 159 -6.48 1.88 -1.87
C PHE A 159 -6.04 2.38 -3.24
N GLU A 160 -6.88 2.19 -4.27
CA GLU A 160 -6.64 2.83 -5.58
C GLU A 160 -6.64 4.36 -5.46
N TYR A 161 -7.62 4.95 -4.74
CA TYR A 161 -7.64 6.39 -4.49
C TYR A 161 -6.44 6.84 -3.65
N CYS A 162 -6.04 6.07 -2.63
CA CYS A 162 -4.84 6.36 -1.85
C CYS A 162 -3.58 6.41 -2.71
N ALA A 163 -3.41 5.44 -3.62
CA ALA A 163 -2.30 5.41 -4.56
C ALA A 163 -2.35 6.60 -5.53
N ALA A 164 -3.52 6.88 -6.12
CA ALA A 164 -3.71 8.00 -7.03
C ALA A 164 -3.39 9.36 -6.37
N VAL A 165 -3.85 9.59 -5.14
CA VAL A 165 -3.50 10.80 -4.38
C VAL A 165 -2.00 10.86 -4.09
N GLY A 166 -1.37 9.73 -3.74
CA GLY A 166 0.07 9.64 -3.59
C GLY A 166 0.81 10.03 -4.88
N MET A 167 0.37 9.53 -6.03
CA MET A 167 0.92 9.86 -7.35
C MET A 167 0.81 11.37 -7.63
N LEU A 168 -0.33 12.01 -7.32
CA LEU A 168 -0.50 13.47 -7.47
C LEU A 168 0.52 14.25 -6.64
N TYR A 169 0.78 13.87 -5.39
CA TYR A 169 1.79 14.51 -4.56
C TYR A 169 3.20 14.36 -5.10
N GLU A 170 3.47 13.30 -5.85
CA GLU A 170 4.76 13.06 -6.48
C GLU A 170 4.87 13.57 -7.93
N GLY A 171 3.86 14.30 -8.42
CA GLY A 171 3.85 14.92 -9.76
C GLY A 171 3.58 13.92 -10.89
N MET A 172 2.95 12.78 -10.61
CA MET A 172 2.55 11.76 -11.58
C MET A 172 1.07 11.93 -11.96
N GLU A 173 0.73 13.07 -12.55
CA GLU A 173 -0.67 13.47 -12.78
C GLU A 173 -1.39 12.53 -13.77
N GLU A 174 -0.71 12.12 -14.86
CA GLU A 174 -1.30 11.24 -15.87
C GLU A 174 -1.63 9.85 -15.31
N ASP A 175 -0.72 9.28 -14.51
CA ASP A 175 -0.92 7.99 -13.86
C ASP A 175 -2.07 8.06 -12.83
N ALA A 176 -2.08 9.12 -12.03
CA ALA A 176 -3.14 9.36 -11.05
C ALA A 176 -4.52 9.49 -11.73
N LEU A 177 -4.63 10.26 -12.80
CA LEU A 177 -5.88 10.41 -13.56
C LEU A 177 -6.29 9.11 -14.24
N THR A 178 -5.33 8.31 -14.71
CA THR A 178 -5.60 6.97 -15.26
C THR A 178 -6.26 6.08 -14.22
N CYS A 179 -5.74 6.03 -13.00
CA CYS A 179 -6.34 5.27 -11.89
C CYS A 179 -7.73 5.79 -11.54
N ILE A 180 -7.90 7.11 -11.36
CA ILE A 180 -9.18 7.72 -11.02
C ILE A 180 -10.23 7.45 -12.11
N ASN A 181 -9.86 7.58 -13.37
CA ASN A 181 -10.74 7.29 -14.49
C ASN A 181 -11.14 5.80 -14.56
N ALA A 182 -10.23 4.89 -14.27
CA ALA A 182 -10.54 3.47 -14.17
C ALA A 182 -11.60 3.20 -13.10
N ILE A 183 -11.46 3.78 -11.92
CA ILE A 183 -12.44 3.69 -10.84
C ILE A 183 -13.79 4.28 -11.29
N ARG A 184 -13.80 5.50 -11.80
CA ARG A 184 -15.05 6.18 -12.19
C ARG A 184 -15.80 5.47 -13.30
N ARG A 185 -15.11 4.85 -14.26
CA ARG A 185 -15.74 4.05 -15.31
C ARG A 185 -16.45 2.80 -14.79
N ARG A 186 -15.96 2.23 -13.69
CA ARG A 186 -16.63 1.10 -13.03
C ARG A 186 -17.91 1.52 -12.29
N HIS A 187 -17.96 2.77 -11.82
CA HIS A 187 -19.04 3.33 -11.00
C HIS A 187 -19.70 4.56 -11.66
N ASP A 188 -19.93 4.51 -12.97
CA ASP A 188 -20.48 5.62 -13.76
C ASP A 188 -22.00 5.65 -13.81
N GLY A 189 -22.66 4.66 -13.23
CA GLY A 189 -24.11 4.49 -13.27
C GLY A 189 -24.60 3.61 -14.40
N ALA A 190 -23.76 3.26 -15.37
CA ALA A 190 -24.12 2.34 -16.45
C ALA A 190 -23.90 0.87 -16.02
N LYS A 191 -22.76 0.58 -15.39
CA LYS A 191 -22.42 -0.76 -14.89
C LYS A 191 -22.76 -0.90 -13.41
N ARG A 192 -22.44 0.09 -12.59
CA ARG A 192 -22.64 0.08 -11.12
C ARG A 192 -23.12 1.44 -10.63
N ASN A 193 -23.73 1.42 -9.44
CA ASN A 193 -24.21 2.63 -8.79
C ASN A 193 -23.06 3.63 -8.53
N PRO A 194 -23.15 4.88 -9.05
CA PRO A 194 -22.09 5.89 -8.90
C PRO A 194 -21.91 6.41 -7.48
N PHE A 195 -22.83 6.11 -6.57
CA PHE A 195 -22.78 6.51 -5.16
C PHE A 195 -22.34 5.38 -4.22
N SER A 196 -22.04 4.22 -4.76
CA SER A 196 -21.66 3.03 -3.98
C SER A 196 -20.37 2.43 -4.49
N GLU A 197 -19.29 3.23 -4.54
CA GLU A 197 -17.96 2.73 -4.81
C GLU A 197 -17.54 1.79 -3.68
N SER A 198 -17.34 0.52 -4.02
CA SER A 198 -17.11 -0.51 -3.05
C SER A 198 -15.62 -0.73 -2.78
N GLU A 199 -15.23 -0.65 -1.53
CA GLU A 199 -13.93 -1.18 -1.07
C GLU A 199 -14.00 -2.66 -0.75
N CYS A 200 -15.12 -3.08 -0.24
CA CYS A 200 -15.31 -4.39 0.37
C CYS A 200 -16.40 -5.23 -0.31
N GLY A 201 -16.84 -4.85 -1.49
CA GLY A 201 -17.70 -5.67 -2.34
C GLY A 201 -19.10 -5.95 -1.82
N HIS A 202 -19.71 -5.01 -1.17
CA HIS A 202 -21.08 -5.18 -0.69
C HIS A 202 -22.14 -4.76 -1.70
N HIS A 203 -21.75 -4.29 -2.87
CA HIS A 203 -22.63 -3.59 -3.79
C HIS A 203 -22.53 -4.17 -5.19
N TYR A 204 -23.05 -5.35 -5.32
CA TYR A 204 -23.25 -6.03 -6.61
C TYR A 204 -24.71 -6.03 -6.98
#